data_dd17f9aa576cfa4c8ee737fc80bd62b1
#
_entry.id   dd17f9aa576cfa4c8ee737fc80bd62b1
#
_cell.length_a   1.000
_cell.length_b   1.000
_cell.length_c   1.000
_cell.angle_alpha   90.00
_cell.angle_beta   90.00
_cell.angle_gamma   90.00
#
_symmetry.space_group_name_H-M   'P 1'
#
loop_
_entity.id
_entity.type
_entity.pdbx_description
1 polymer ?
#
loop_
_entity_poly.entity_id
_entity_poly.type
_entity_poly.pdbx_seq_one_letter_code
_entity_poly.pdbx_strand_id
1 'polypeptide(L)'
;MGRPVPKTASSVYRVGMSLDADRWRPPVAIAHRGSRVLWPENTDTSFQGAYDLGFRHFETDLHLTADGVLVCFHDPTVDRTTNATGRVEHLSLSELQGLDAGYRHGSADGYKFRDTGVSVPTLAWLLETFPDTSVVVDMKSDGIALPLARLIDQMEVHERLIVGSFSEARLAEFRKVTKGTVPTSVGPATARMWVLASRFGRRARSDAVALQLPTHSRGVRVVDEKLVVAAHAAGVQVHVWTVNSSAEMTRLLEMGVDGLITDRPDLLKDLMIERGEWVT
;
A
#
# COMPACT_ATOMS: atom_id res chain seq x y z
N MET A 1 37.73 28.11 -9.15
CA MET A 1 37.96 27.33 -7.94
C MET A 1 36.61 26.70 -7.52
N GLY A 2 36.38 25.48 -7.92
CA GLY A 2 35.13 24.73 -7.66
C GLY A 2 35.13 24.20 -6.24
N ARG A 3 34.02 24.40 -5.53
CA ARG A 3 33.79 23.77 -4.22
C ARG A 3 33.57 22.25 -4.42
N PRO A 4 34.18 21.39 -3.61
CA PRO A 4 33.95 19.97 -3.69
C PRO A 4 32.53 19.61 -3.19
N VAL A 5 31.83 18.78 -3.98
CA VAL A 5 30.58 18.13 -3.60
C VAL A 5 30.88 17.20 -2.40
N PRO A 6 30.10 17.25 -1.32
CA PRO A 6 30.31 16.34 -0.20
C PRO A 6 30.05 14.90 -0.65
N LYS A 7 31.02 14.02 -0.42
CA LYS A 7 30.90 12.59 -0.61
C LYS A 7 29.79 12.08 0.29
N THR A 8 28.85 11.36 -0.30
CA THR A 8 27.78 10.61 0.36
C THR A 8 28.30 9.86 1.58
N ALA A 9 27.69 10.14 2.72
CA ALA A 9 27.90 9.39 3.94
C ALA A 9 27.56 7.91 3.68
N SER A 10 28.53 7.03 3.88
CA SER A 10 28.33 5.58 3.87
C SER A 10 27.32 5.23 4.97
N SER A 11 26.11 4.82 4.55
CA SER A 11 25.09 4.35 5.47
C SER A 11 25.57 3.02 6.08
N VAL A 12 25.66 2.97 7.39
CA VAL A 12 25.81 1.72 8.14
C VAL A 12 24.45 1.03 8.09
N TYR A 13 24.20 0.30 6.99
CA TYR A 13 23.01 -0.54 6.86
C TYR A 13 23.14 -1.74 7.82
N ARG A 14 22.19 -1.89 8.72
CA ARG A 14 21.95 -3.17 9.38
C ARG A 14 21.56 -4.16 8.29
N VAL A 15 22.22 -5.29 8.23
CA VAL A 15 21.87 -6.44 7.37
C VAL A 15 20.43 -6.85 7.74
N GLY A 16 19.46 -6.68 6.82
CA GLY A 16 18.14 -7.26 7.01
C GLY A 16 16.99 -6.68 6.20
N MET A 17 16.82 -5.39 6.08
CA MET A 17 15.67 -4.84 5.36
C MET A 17 16.03 -3.49 4.72
N SER A 18 16.02 -3.44 3.39
CA SER A 18 16.10 -2.19 2.62
C SER A 18 15.05 -2.24 1.52
N LEU A 19 14.48 -1.08 1.18
CA LEU A 19 13.73 -0.95 -0.07
C LEU A 19 14.71 -0.99 -1.24
N ASP A 20 14.29 -1.61 -2.33
CA ASP A 20 14.93 -1.40 -3.62
C ASP A 20 14.76 0.08 -3.99
N ALA A 21 15.90 0.80 -4.06
CA ALA A 21 15.92 2.26 -4.22
C ALA A 21 15.43 2.70 -5.61
N ASP A 22 15.51 1.83 -6.61
CA ASP A 22 15.03 2.13 -7.96
C ASP A 22 13.51 1.91 -8.04
N ARG A 23 12.99 0.83 -7.43
CA ARG A 23 11.56 0.53 -7.38
C ARG A 23 10.77 1.52 -6.52
N TRP A 24 11.28 1.85 -5.34
CA TRP A 24 10.60 2.70 -4.35
C TRP A 24 11.19 4.10 -4.29
N ARG A 25 11.59 4.63 -5.46
CA ARG A 25 12.17 5.97 -5.57
C ARG A 25 11.13 7.06 -5.32
N PRO A 26 11.30 7.90 -4.27
CA PRO A 26 10.36 8.98 -3.99
C PRO A 26 10.36 10.09 -5.05
N PRO A 27 9.22 10.78 -5.25
CA PRO A 27 7.91 10.47 -4.67
C PRO A 27 7.20 9.33 -5.40
N VAL A 28 6.59 8.40 -4.63
CA VAL A 28 5.90 7.23 -5.16
C VAL A 28 4.39 7.49 -5.27
N ALA A 29 3.81 7.30 -6.47
CA ALA A 29 2.37 7.34 -6.69
C ALA A 29 1.77 5.93 -6.52
N ILE A 30 0.92 5.73 -5.52
CA ILE A 30 0.36 4.43 -5.16
C ILE A 30 -1.15 4.44 -5.34
N ALA A 31 -1.67 3.56 -6.21
CA ALA A 31 -3.09 3.41 -6.47
C ALA A 31 -3.74 2.55 -5.35
N HIS A 32 -4.57 3.17 -4.52
CA HIS A 32 -5.28 2.54 -3.40
C HIS A 32 -6.34 1.58 -3.91
N ARG A 33 -6.14 0.28 -3.73
CA ARG A 33 -7.03 -0.80 -4.24
C ARG A 33 -7.27 -0.71 -5.74
N GLY A 34 -6.26 -0.25 -6.51
CA GLY A 34 -6.41 0.14 -7.90
C GLY A 34 -7.03 1.52 -8.10
N SER A 35 -8.19 1.78 -7.59
CA SER A 35 -8.93 3.03 -7.34
C SER A 35 -10.39 2.69 -7.02
N ARG A 36 -10.86 3.04 -5.86
CA ARG A 36 -12.29 2.82 -5.54
C ARG A 36 -13.23 3.92 -6.04
N VAL A 37 -12.69 4.97 -6.66
CA VAL A 37 -13.49 6.06 -7.25
C VAL A 37 -13.74 5.82 -8.73
N LEU A 38 -12.71 5.40 -9.48
CA LEU A 38 -12.81 5.22 -10.93
C LEU A 38 -13.32 3.83 -11.31
N TRP A 39 -12.98 2.81 -10.51
CA TRP A 39 -13.32 1.40 -10.75
C TRP A 39 -13.72 0.69 -9.44
N PRO A 40 -14.33 -0.49 -9.52
CA PRO A 40 -14.57 -1.32 -8.34
C PRO A 40 -13.27 -1.68 -7.62
N GLU A 41 -13.15 -1.36 -6.32
CA GLU A 41 -11.94 -1.54 -5.53
C GLU A 41 -11.47 -3.00 -5.44
N ASN A 42 -10.15 -3.24 -5.40
CA ASN A 42 -9.54 -4.56 -5.24
C ASN A 42 -10.02 -5.58 -6.28
N THR A 43 -10.18 -5.17 -7.53
CA THR A 43 -10.62 -6.01 -8.64
C THR A 43 -9.59 -6.03 -9.76
N ASP A 44 -9.67 -7.04 -10.63
CA ASP A 44 -8.93 -7.11 -11.89
C ASP A 44 -9.07 -5.82 -12.72
N THR A 45 -10.29 -5.32 -12.83
CA THR A 45 -10.63 -4.08 -13.55
C THR A 45 -9.95 -2.85 -12.94
N SER A 46 -9.89 -2.74 -11.61
CA SER A 46 -9.27 -1.58 -10.96
C SER A 46 -7.75 -1.58 -11.11
N PHE A 47 -7.11 -2.72 -10.98
CA PHE A 47 -5.66 -2.82 -11.15
C PHE A 47 -5.25 -2.61 -12.60
N GLN A 48 -6.00 -3.18 -13.55
CA GLN A 48 -5.77 -2.93 -14.97
C GLN A 48 -5.93 -1.44 -15.31
N GLY A 49 -7.00 -0.79 -14.84
CA GLY A 49 -7.22 0.63 -15.08
C GLY A 49 -6.11 1.51 -14.48
N ALA A 50 -5.63 1.22 -13.29
CA ALA A 50 -4.50 1.93 -12.68
C ALA A 50 -3.20 1.69 -13.46
N TYR A 51 -2.96 0.46 -13.92
CA TYR A 51 -1.80 0.12 -14.75
C TYR A 51 -1.83 0.85 -16.10
N ASP A 52 -2.98 0.92 -16.75
CA ASP A 52 -3.18 1.64 -18.02
C ASP A 52 -3.01 3.15 -17.87
N LEU A 53 -3.32 3.71 -16.70
CA LEU A 53 -2.97 5.09 -16.35
C LEU A 53 -1.46 5.30 -16.18
N GLY A 54 -0.65 4.25 -16.10
CA GLY A 54 0.80 4.30 -15.94
C GLY A 54 1.28 4.11 -14.50
N PHE A 55 0.40 3.76 -13.55
CA PHE A 55 0.82 3.43 -12.18
C PHE A 55 1.64 2.13 -12.16
N ARG A 56 2.70 2.14 -11.37
CA ARG A 56 3.57 0.98 -11.13
C ARG A 56 3.62 0.58 -9.67
N HIS A 57 2.85 1.29 -8.83
CA HIS A 57 2.68 0.94 -7.42
C HIS A 57 1.20 0.84 -7.10
N PHE A 58 0.82 -0.30 -6.54
CA PHE A 58 -0.53 -0.57 -6.06
C PHE A 58 -0.54 -0.72 -4.54
N GLU A 59 -1.68 -0.44 -3.95
CA GLU A 59 -1.98 -0.88 -2.59
C GLU A 59 -3.17 -1.83 -2.65
N THR A 60 -3.16 -2.87 -1.82
CA THR A 60 -4.24 -3.84 -1.69
C THR A 60 -4.35 -4.42 -0.30
N ASP A 61 -5.54 -4.89 0.01
CA ASP A 61 -5.87 -5.55 1.27
C ASP A 61 -5.95 -7.07 1.06
N LEU A 62 -5.48 -7.86 1.99
CA LEU A 62 -5.51 -9.33 1.87
C LEU A 62 -6.38 -10.01 2.89
N HIS A 63 -7.19 -10.93 2.40
CA HIS A 63 -7.86 -11.97 3.18
C HIS A 63 -7.48 -13.38 2.68
N LEU A 64 -7.77 -14.39 3.50
CA LEU A 64 -7.72 -15.81 3.10
C LEU A 64 -9.13 -16.30 2.82
N THR A 65 -9.28 -17.05 1.72
CA THR A 65 -10.49 -17.84 1.44
C THR A 65 -10.53 -19.11 2.30
N ALA A 66 -11.66 -19.83 2.31
CA ALA A 66 -11.84 -21.09 3.03
C ALA A 66 -10.83 -22.18 2.60
N ASP A 67 -10.42 -22.16 1.34
CA ASP A 67 -9.40 -23.04 0.75
C ASP A 67 -7.96 -22.48 0.83
N GLY A 68 -7.76 -21.39 1.61
CA GLY A 68 -6.44 -20.86 1.99
C GLY A 68 -5.75 -20.03 0.90
N VAL A 69 -6.49 -19.49 -0.06
CA VAL A 69 -5.95 -18.63 -1.12
C VAL A 69 -5.95 -17.17 -0.68
N LEU A 70 -4.86 -16.45 -0.96
CA LEU A 70 -4.74 -15.02 -0.71
C LEU A 70 -5.47 -14.22 -1.79
N VAL A 71 -6.49 -13.47 -1.41
CA VAL A 71 -7.33 -12.66 -2.30
C VAL A 71 -7.25 -11.18 -1.94
N CYS A 72 -7.35 -10.32 -2.96
CA CYS A 72 -7.40 -8.87 -2.80
C CYS A 72 -8.80 -8.44 -2.38
N PHE A 73 -9.02 -8.18 -1.09
CA PHE A 73 -10.34 -7.80 -0.56
C PHE A 73 -10.19 -7.03 0.76
N HIS A 74 -10.99 -5.97 0.95
CA HIS A 74 -10.83 -5.10 2.14
C HIS A 74 -11.63 -5.56 3.36
N ASP A 75 -12.94 -5.78 3.19
CA ASP A 75 -13.84 -6.07 4.30
C ASP A 75 -13.77 -7.55 4.69
N PRO A 76 -14.11 -7.92 5.92
CA PRO A 76 -14.22 -9.33 6.30
C PRO A 76 -15.42 -10.02 5.64
N THR A 77 -16.36 -9.27 5.05
CA THR A 77 -17.55 -9.78 4.36
C THR A 77 -17.68 -9.21 2.96
N VAL A 78 -18.35 -9.93 2.07
CA VAL A 78 -18.54 -9.54 0.66
C VAL A 78 -19.68 -8.55 0.43
N ASP A 79 -20.43 -8.19 1.46
CA ASP A 79 -21.73 -7.50 1.42
C ASP A 79 -21.68 -6.10 0.81
N ARG A 80 -20.59 -5.35 1.03
CA ARG A 80 -20.50 -3.94 0.62
C ARG A 80 -20.21 -3.77 -0.87
N THR A 81 -19.48 -4.69 -1.49
CA THR A 81 -18.99 -4.52 -2.87
C THR A 81 -19.61 -5.47 -3.86
N THR A 82 -20.14 -6.61 -3.42
CA THR A 82 -20.66 -7.65 -4.32
C THR A 82 -22.19 -7.78 -4.30
N ASN A 83 -22.71 -8.71 -5.10
CA ASN A 83 -24.11 -9.10 -5.15
C ASN A 83 -24.50 -10.18 -4.12
N ALA A 84 -23.60 -10.55 -3.20
CA ALA A 84 -23.81 -11.57 -2.20
C ALA A 84 -23.61 -11.06 -0.77
N THR A 85 -23.80 -11.95 0.22
CA THR A 85 -23.55 -11.71 1.64
C THR A 85 -22.75 -12.86 2.23
N GLY A 86 -21.93 -12.58 3.25
CA GLY A 86 -21.16 -13.61 3.96
C GLY A 86 -19.69 -13.24 4.14
N ARG A 87 -18.98 -14.08 4.90
CA ARG A 87 -17.57 -13.82 5.21
C ARG A 87 -16.65 -14.38 4.13
N VAL A 88 -15.62 -13.64 3.77
CA VAL A 88 -14.59 -14.06 2.80
C VAL A 88 -13.94 -15.39 3.23
N GLU A 89 -13.62 -15.55 4.51
CA GLU A 89 -12.99 -16.74 5.07
C GLU A 89 -13.86 -18.02 5.02
N HIS A 90 -15.15 -17.88 4.68
CA HIS A 90 -16.08 -19.01 4.54
C HIS A 90 -16.35 -19.37 3.07
N LEU A 91 -15.84 -18.60 2.12
CA LEU A 91 -15.98 -18.84 0.68
C LEU A 91 -14.69 -19.44 0.13
N SER A 92 -14.81 -20.45 -0.73
CA SER A 92 -13.71 -20.89 -1.57
C SER A 92 -13.36 -19.82 -2.61
N LEU A 93 -12.17 -19.89 -3.21
CA LEU A 93 -11.79 -18.99 -4.30
C LEU A 93 -12.81 -19.02 -5.44
N SER A 94 -13.27 -20.20 -5.83
CA SER A 94 -14.27 -20.36 -6.91
C SER A 94 -15.60 -19.69 -6.59
N GLU A 95 -16.09 -19.82 -5.35
CA GLU A 95 -17.32 -19.14 -4.91
C GLU A 95 -17.13 -17.63 -4.90
N LEU A 96 -16.01 -17.12 -4.37
CA LEU A 96 -15.71 -15.68 -4.32
C LEU A 96 -15.59 -15.08 -5.73
N GLN A 97 -14.90 -15.75 -6.65
CA GLN A 97 -14.75 -15.29 -8.04
C GLN A 97 -16.03 -15.42 -8.87
N GLY A 98 -17.00 -16.23 -8.42
CA GLY A 98 -18.33 -16.29 -9.01
C GLY A 98 -19.25 -15.12 -8.63
N LEU A 99 -18.82 -14.24 -7.70
CA LEU A 99 -19.57 -13.04 -7.32
C LEU A 99 -19.27 -11.89 -8.28
N ASP A 100 -20.27 -11.02 -8.46
CA ASP A 100 -20.08 -9.76 -9.18
C ASP A 100 -19.46 -8.70 -8.25
N ALA A 101 -18.15 -8.48 -8.37
CA ALA A 101 -17.41 -7.50 -7.56
C ALA A 101 -17.64 -6.04 -8.03
N GLY A 102 -18.27 -5.84 -9.18
CA GLY A 102 -18.70 -4.53 -9.69
C GLY A 102 -20.11 -4.12 -9.26
N TYR A 103 -20.87 -5.03 -8.62
CA TYR A 103 -22.31 -4.91 -8.41
C TYR A 103 -22.75 -3.62 -7.71
N ARG A 104 -21.98 -3.15 -6.72
CA ARG A 104 -22.33 -1.99 -5.90
C ARG A 104 -21.56 -0.72 -6.26
N HIS A 105 -20.66 -0.79 -7.23
CA HIS A 105 -19.87 0.36 -7.65
C HIS A 105 -20.67 1.30 -8.54
N GLY A 106 -20.52 2.64 -8.34
CA GLY A 106 -21.02 3.66 -9.27
C GLY A 106 -22.53 3.85 -9.25
N SER A 107 -23.16 3.96 -8.06
CA SER A 107 -24.60 4.27 -7.96
C SER A 107 -24.99 5.56 -8.69
N ALA A 108 -24.11 6.57 -8.70
CA ALA A 108 -24.32 7.82 -9.42
C ALA A 108 -24.26 7.66 -10.94
N ASP A 109 -23.53 6.63 -11.42
CA ASP A 109 -23.29 6.34 -12.85
C ASP A 109 -24.17 5.17 -13.36
N GLY A 110 -25.25 4.83 -12.65
CA GLY A 110 -26.15 3.74 -13.01
C GLY A 110 -25.56 2.35 -12.89
N TYR A 111 -24.56 2.16 -12.03
CA TYR A 111 -23.91 0.86 -11.78
C TYR A 111 -23.28 0.24 -13.04
N LYS A 112 -22.51 1.01 -13.78
CA LYS A 112 -21.92 0.64 -15.07
C LYS A 112 -21.06 -0.63 -15.08
N PHE A 113 -20.60 -1.09 -13.90
CA PHE A 113 -19.78 -2.30 -13.75
C PHE A 113 -20.57 -3.54 -13.35
N ARG A 114 -21.90 -3.39 -13.13
CA ARG A 114 -22.75 -4.52 -12.76
C ARG A 114 -22.91 -5.47 -13.94
N ASP A 115 -22.81 -6.76 -13.67
CA ASP A 115 -22.95 -7.84 -14.65
C ASP A 115 -21.96 -7.74 -15.85
N THR A 116 -20.78 -7.15 -15.62
CA THR A 116 -19.72 -6.98 -16.63
C THR A 116 -18.53 -7.93 -16.45
N GLY A 117 -18.63 -8.88 -15.51
CA GLY A 117 -17.57 -9.87 -15.26
C GLY A 117 -16.41 -9.39 -14.39
N VAL A 118 -16.61 -8.31 -13.63
CA VAL A 118 -15.61 -7.81 -12.66
C VAL A 118 -15.40 -8.84 -11.56
N SER A 119 -14.15 -9.28 -11.35
CA SER A 119 -13.80 -10.36 -10.46
C SER A 119 -12.83 -9.92 -9.35
N VAL A 120 -12.84 -10.67 -8.24
CA VAL A 120 -11.88 -10.54 -7.13
C VAL A 120 -10.61 -11.32 -7.48
N PRO A 121 -9.45 -10.66 -7.67
CA PRO A 121 -8.21 -11.32 -8.02
C PRO A 121 -7.52 -11.92 -6.79
N THR A 122 -6.67 -12.91 -7.02
CA THR A 122 -5.69 -13.37 -6.05
C THR A 122 -4.47 -12.45 -6.03
N LEU A 123 -3.69 -12.44 -4.94
CA LEU A 123 -2.39 -11.76 -4.92
C LEU A 123 -1.44 -12.35 -5.96
N ALA A 124 -1.45 -13.65 -6.19
CA ALA A 124 -0.63 -14.30 -7.22
C ALA A 124 -0.96 -13.74 -8.60
N TRP A 125 -2.24 -13.69 -8.96
CA TRP A 125 -2.69 -13.11 -10.23
C TRP A 125 -2.20 -11.66 -10.41
N LEU A 126 -2.31 -10.81 -9.36
CA LEU A 126 -1.86 -9.42 -9.39
C LEU A 126 -0.37 -9.32 -9.70
N LEU A 127 0.45 -10.13 -9.03
CA LEU A 127 1.90 -10.13 -9.18
C LEU A 127 2.38 -10.71 -10.52
N GLU A 128 1.67 -11.70 -11.07
CA GLU A 128 1.94 -12.32 -12.37
C GLU A 128 1.52 -11.43 -13.54
N THR A 129 0.33 -10.83 -13.44
CA THR A 129 -0.23 -9.97 -14.50
C THR A 129 0.58 -8.67 -14.67
N PHE A 130 1.10 -8.12 -13.57
CA PHE A 130 1.86 -6.87 -13.58
C PHE A 130 3.28 -7.07 -12.99
N PRO A 131 4.19 -7.73 -13.73
CA PRO A 131 5.50 -8.13 -13.20
C PRO A 131 6.44 -6.95 -12.90
N ASP A 132 6.22 -5.80 -13.51
CA ASP A 132 6.99 -4.57 -13.33
C ASP A 132 6.46 -3.68 -12.19
N THR A 133 5.39 -4.10 -11.50
CA THR A 133 4.79 -3.32 -10.40
C THR A 133 5.31 -3.72 -9.03
N SER A 134 5.18 -2.80 -8.10
CA SER A 134 5.39 -3.00 -6.66
C SER A 134 4.08 -2.85 -5.90
N VAL A 135 3.91 -3.57 -4.80
CA VAL A 135 2.63 -3.63 -4.09
C VAL A 135 2.80 -3.38 -2.59
N VAL A 136 2.03 -2.45 -2.06
CA VAL A 136 1.78 -2.32 -0.63
C VAL A 136 0.64 -3.28 -0.27
N VAL A 137 0.87 -4.16 0.69
CA VAL A 137 -0.08 -5.19 1.10
C VAL A 137 -0.49 -4.99 2.55
N ASP A 138 -1.79 -4.85 2.85
CA ASP A 138 -2.31 -4.82 4.22
C ASP A 138 -2.92 -6.17 4.61
N MET A 139 -2.35 -6.85 5.61
CA MET A 139 -2.88 -8.11 6.15
C MET A 139 -4.10 -7.84 7.03
N LYS A 140 -5.31 -8.21 6.57
CA LYS A 140 -6.58 -7.91 7.25
C LYS A 140 -7.00 -8.97 8.26
N SER A 141 -6.65 -10.23 8.06
CA SER A 141 -7.05 -11.33 8.96
C SER A 141 -5.85 -12.05 9.56
N ASP A 142 -6.09 -12.81 10.62
CA ASP A 142 -5.08 -13.68 11.23
C ASP A 142 -4.80 -14.88 10.32
N GLY A 143 -3.66 -15.54 10.50
CA GLY A 143 -3.25 -16.70 9.69
C GLY A 143 -2.65 -16.36 8.31
N ILE A 144 -2.67 -15.12 7.86
CA ILE A 144 -2.14 -14.70 6.55
C ILE A 144 -0.61 -14.79 6.49
N ALA A 145 0.09 -14.60 7.61
CA ALA A 145 1.55 -14.41 7.63
C ALA A 145 2.32 -15.54 6.93
N LEU A 146 1.99 -16.78 7.22
CA LEU A 146 2.69 -17.93 6.63
C LEU A 146 2.33 -18.19 5.16
N PRO A 147 1.04 -18.18 4.73
CA PRO A 147 0.68 -18.25 3.32
C PRO A 147 1.31 -17.13 2.49
N LEU A 148 1.33 -15.89 3.00
CA LEU A 148 1.94 -14.76 2.31
C LEU A 148 3.47 -14.92 2.17
N ALA A 149 4.16 -15.33 3.23
CA ALA A 149 5.60 -15.57 3.17
C ALA A 149 5.94 -16.66 2.14
N ARG A 150 5.17 -17.77 2.10
CA ARG A 150 5.37 -18.83 1.12
C ARG A 150 5.15 -18.35 -0.32
N LEU A 151 4.11 -17.56 -0.56
CA LEU A 151 3.86 -17.00 -1.89
C LEU A 151 5.01 -16.09 -2.35
N ILE A 152 5.49 -15.21 -1.45
CA ILE A 152 6.62 -14.33 -1.72
C ILE A 152 7.89 -15.12 -2.08
N ASP A 153 8.19 -16.16 -1.31
CA ASP A 153 9.35 -17.04 -1.57
C ASP A 153 9.20 -17.80 -2.90
N GLN A 154 8.02 -18.35 -3.19
CA GLN A 154 7.73 -19.11 -4.41
C GLN A 154 7.83 -18.25 -5.68
N MET A 155 7.41 -16.99 -5.59
CA MET A 155 7.42 -16.05 -6.72
C MET A 155 8.70 -15.21 -6.79
N GLU A 156 9.58 -15.29 -5.78
CA GLU A 156 10.82 -14.52 -5.66
C GLU A 156 10.59 -12.99 -5.72
N VAL A 157 9.51 -12.49 -5.07
CA VAL A 157 9.06 -11.09 -5.17
C VAL A 157 9.33 -10.26 -3.91
N HIS A 158 10.32 -10.62 -3.10
CA HIS A 158 10.64 -9.98 -1.82
C HIS A 158 10.76 -8.46 -1.90
N GLU A 159 11.44 -7.94 -2.93
CA GLU A 159 11.72 -6.52 -3.10
C GLU A 159 10.57 -5.72 -3.70
N ARG A 160 9.54 -6.43 -4.23
CA ARG A 160 8.36 -5.82 -4.84
C ARG A 160 7.31 -5.42 -3.80
N LEU A 161 7.43 -5.87 -2.55
CA LEU A 161 6.36 -5.75 -1.56
C LEU A 161 6.80 -4.91 -0.36
N ILE A 162 5.85 -4.10 0.14
CA ILE A 162 5.87 -3.56 1.51
C ILE A 162 4.64 -4.14 2.23
N VAL A 163 4.86 -4.94 3.27
CA VAL A 163 3.77 -5.58 4.02
C VAL A 163 3.41 -4.77 5.25
N GLY A 164 2.15 -4.39 5.34
CA GLY A 164 1.54 -3.66 6.45
C GLY A 164 0.49 -4.48 7.19
N SER A 165 0.10 -4.00 8.35
CA SER A 165 -1.10 -4.42 9.07
C SER A 165 -1.49 -3.43 10.15
N PHE A 166 -2.80 -3.31 10.42
CA PHE A 166 -3.32 -2.62 11.61
C PHE A 166 -3.18 -3.43 12.90
N SER A 167 -2.51 -4.59 12.84
CA SER A 167 -2.20 -5.45 13.99
C SER A 167 -0.69 -5.60 14.17
N GLU A 168 -0.17 -5.11 15.31
CA GLU A 168 1.24 -5.32 15.67
C GLU A 168 1.59 -6.81 15.76
N ALA A 169 0.63 -7.64 16.21
CA ALA A 169 0.82 -9.08 16.34
C ALA A 169 1.03 -9.75 14.98
N ARG A 170 0.21 -9.40 13.97
CA ARG A 170 0.36 -9.91 12.60
C ARG A 170 1.69 -9.49 11.97
N LEU A 171 2.10 -8.23 12.16
CA LEU A 171 3.40 -7.76 11.68
C LEU A 171 4.56 -8.49 12.37
N ALA A 172 4.48 -8.70 13.68
CA ALA A 172 5.49 -9.45 14.42
C ALA A 172 5.58 -10.90 13.96
N GLU A 173 4.43 -11.57 13.75
CA GLU A 173 4.37 -12.91 13.17
C GLU A 173 4.98 -12.96 11.77
N PHE A 174 4.59 -12.04 10.88
CA PHE A 174 5.12 -11.97 9.52
C PHE A 174 6.64 -11.77 9.50
N ARG A 175 7.15 -10.81 10.27
CA ARG A 175 8.61 -10.60 10.41
C ARG A 175 9.33 -11.84 10.94
N LYS A 176 8.71 -12.58 11.86
CA LYS A 176 9.27 -13.82 12.40
C LYS A 176 9.36 -14.92 11.33
N VAL A 177 8.28 -15.16 10.57
CA VAL A 177 8.26 -16.22 9.54
C VAL A 177 9.16 -15.89 8.36
N THR A 178 9.26 -14.63 7.96
CA THR A 178 10.15 -14.14 6.89
C THR A 178 11.57 -13.87 7.37
N LYS A 179 11.85 -14.01 8.67
CA LYS A 179 13.16 -13.66 9.28
C LYS A 179 13.61 -12.23 8.95
N GLY A 180 12.65 -11.33 8.69
CA GLY A 180 12.91 -9.93 8.32
C GLY A 180 13.49 -9.74 6.92
N THR A 181 13.32 -10.66 6.00
CA THR A 181 13.79 -10.53 4.59
C THR A 181 12.84 -9.75 3.70
N VAL A 182 11.57 -9.56 4.13
CA VAL A 182 10.55 -8.84 3.37
C VAL A 182 10.30 -7.47 4.00
N PRO A 183 10.31 -6.38 3.21
CA PRO A 183 10.04 -5.03 3.70
C PRO A 183 8.66 -4.91 4.38
N THR A 184 8.60 -4.23 5.53
CA THR A 184 7.36 -4.00 6.26
C THR A 184 7.18 -2.54 6.62
N SER A 185 5.91 -2.13 6.76
CA SER A 185 5.55 -0.84 7.37
C SER A 185 5.46 -0.96 8.90
N VAL A 186 5.19 0.17 9.55
CA VAL A 186 4.92 0.20 11.00
C VAL A 186 3.48 -0.22 11.31
N GLY A 187 3.28 -0.83 12.47
CA GLY A 187 1.95 -1.00 13.05
C GLY A 187 1.47 0.24 13.81
N PRO A 188 0.20 0.25 14.29
CA PRO A 188 -0.42 1.43 14.88
C PRO A 188 0.26 1.94 16.17
N ALA A 189 0.78 1.05 17.00
CA ALA A 189 1.47 1.45 18.23
C ALA A 189 2.82 2.10 17.92
N THR A 190 3.58 1.51 17.00
CA THR A 190 4.84 2.04 16.51
C THR A 190 4.63 3.36 15.78
N ALA A 191 3.59 3.51 14.95
CA ALA A 191 3.22 4.77 14.30
C ALA A 191 2.97 5.89 15.33
N ARG A 192 2.18 5.62 16.37
CA ARG A 192 1.95 6.58 17.47
C ARG A 192 3.23 7.00 18.17
N MET A 193 4.13 6.05 18.42
CA MET A 193 5.43 6.32 19.02
C MET A 193 6.27 7.26 18.15
N TRP A 194 6.28 7.05 16.82
CA TRP A 194 6.98 7.92 15.87
C TRP A 194 6.43 9.35 15.88
N VAL A 195 5.10 9.50 15.79
CA VAL A 195 4.42 10.80 15.84
C VAL A 195 4.73 11.54 17.14
N LEU A 196 4.68 10.84 18.26
CA LEU A 196 4.97 11.46 19.56
C LEU A 196 6.44 11.84 19.68
N ALA A 197 7.36 10.94 19.33
CA ALA A 197 8.80 11.18 19.41
C ALA A 197 9.22 12.38 18.54
N SER A 198 8.73 12.48 17.29
CA SER A 198 9.05 13.59 16.38
C SER A 198 8.63 14.95 16.93
N ARG A 199 7.47 15.04 17.60
CA ARG A 199 6.98 16.29 18.22
C ARG A 199 7.87 16.80 19.34
N PHE A 200 8.53 15.88 20.04
CA PHE A 200 9.49 16.23 21.13
C PHE A 200 10.95 16.22 20.68
N GLY A 201 11.22 16.20 19.36
CA GLY A 201 12.58 16.17 18.82
C GLY A 201 13.37 14.90 19.20
N ARG A 202 12.67 13.81 19.55
CA ARG A 202 13.29 12.54 19.90
C ARG A 202 13.38 11.63 18.68
N ARG A 203 14.44 10.83 18.61
CA ARG A 203 14.58 9.81 17.57
C ARG A 203 13.75 8.58 17.92
N ALA A 204 12.87 8.17 17.01
CA ALA A 204 12.26 6.86 17.02
C ALA A 204 13.08 5.89 16.17
N ARG A 205 12.94 4.60 16.45
CA ARG A 205 13.58 3.52 15.67
C ARG A 205 12.55 2.41 15.46
N SER A 206 12.58 1.81 14.29
CA SER A 206 11.81 0.59 13.98
C SER A 206 12.58 -0.20 12.95
N ASP A 207 12.21 -1.47 12.79
CA ASP A 207 12.72 -2.31 11.71
C ASP A 207 11.87 -2.14 10.41
N ALA A 208 10.96 -1.17 10.38
CA ALA A 208 10.11 -0.87 9.24
C ALA A 208 10.85 0.04 8.24
N VAL A 209 10.54 -0.15 6.96
CA VAL A 209 11.09 0.66 5.87
C VAL A 209 10.25 1.89 5.56
N ALA A 210 8.97 1.88 5.95
CA ALA A 210 8.03 2.98 5.70
C ALA A 210 7.07 3.22 6.88
N LEU A 211 6.75 4.50 7.11
CA LEU A 211 5.62 4.95 7.91
C LEU A 211 4.44 5.14 6.97
N GLN A 212 3.43 4.26 7.04
CA GLN A 212 2.20 4.39 6.26
C GLN A 212 1.11 4.97 7.17
N LEU A 213 0.80 6.25 6.99
CA LEU A 213 0.06 7.05 7.96
C LEU A 213 -1.12 7.79 7.31
N PRO A 214 -2.26 7.96 8.03
CA PRO A 214 -3.31 8.87 7.62
C PRO A 214 -2.87 10.33 7.83
N THR A 215 -3.42 11.25 7.04
CA THR A 215 -3.19 12.69 7.24
C THR A 215 -3.62 13.16 8.62
N HIS A 216 -4.78 12.65 9.09
CA HIS A 216 -5.36 12.96 10.38
C HIS A 216 -5.86 11.69 11.08
N SER A 217 -5.81 11.71 12.42
CA SER A 217 -6.43 10.68 13.26
C SER A 217 -7.18 11.36 14.40
N ARG A 218 -8.47 11.07 14.53
CA ARG A 218 -9.38 11.67 15.54
C ARG A 218 -9.30 13.21 15.58
N GLY A 219 -9.25 13.85 14.41
CA GLY A 219 -9.16 15.30 14.29
C GLY A 219 -7.76 15.90 14.52
N VAL A 220 -6.77 15.08 14.88
CA VAL A 220 -5.38 15.53 15.07
C VAL A 220 -4.58 15.26 13.80
N ARG A 221 -3.82 16.26 13.34
CA ARG A 221 -2.87 16.07 12.23
C ARG A 221 -1.78 15.10 12.65
N VAL A 222 -1.60 14.04 11.86
CA VAL A 222 -0.60 12.97 12.10
C VAL A 222 0.71 13.30 11.40
N VAL A 223 0.62 13.71 10.13
CA VAL A 223 1.80 13.98 9.29
C VAL A 223 2.10 15.48 9.30
N ASP A 224 3.31 15.81 9.74
CA ASP A 224 3.88 17.15 9.75
C ASP A 224 5.38 17.10 9.36
N GLU A 225 5.98 18.27 9.10
CA GLU A 225 7.39 18.37 8.69
C GLU A 225 8.37 17.73 9.70
N LYS A 226 8.08 17.81 11.02
CA LYS A 226 8.94 17.24 12.03
C LYS A 226 8.97 15.71 11.93
N LEU A 227 7.83 15.10 11.61
CA LEU A 227 7.74 13.65 11.41
C LEU A 227 8.50 13.24 10.15
N VAL A 228 8.33 13.95 9.03
CA VAL A 228 9.04 13.66 7.77
C VAL A 228 10.55 13.76 7.99
N VAL A 229 11.03 14.84 8.56
CA VAL A 229 12.46 15.02 8.88
C VAL A 229 12.99 13.92 9.81
N ALA A 230 12.23 13.54 10.84
CA ALA A 230 12.62 12.49 11.77
C ALA A 230 12.68 11.11 11.10
N ALA A 231 11.74 10.81 10.21
CA ALA A 231 11.71 9.57 9.44
C ALA A 231 12.90 9.48 8.48
N HIS A 232 13.14 10.53 7.70
CA HIS A 232 14.29 10.61 6.77
C HIS A 232 15.63 10.48 7.49
N ALA A 233 15.78 11.11 8.66
CA ALA A 233 16.98 10.98 9.49
C ALA A 233 17.22 9.54 9.99
N ALA A 234 16.22 8.68 9.94
CA ALA A 234 16.29 7.27 10.29
C ALA A 234 16.32 6.34 9.07
N GLY A 235 16.27 6.88 7.83
CA GLY A 235 16.22 6.10 6.60
C GLY A 235 14.86 5.43 6.35
N VAL A 236 13.78 6.00 6.88
CA VAL A 236 12.41 5.46 6.78
C VAL A 236 11.58 6.38 5.88
N GLN A 237 10.90 5.82 4.89
CA GLN A 237 9.99 6.57 4.02
C GLN A 237 8.67 6.91 4.73
N VAL A 238 8.00 7.97 4.27
CA VAL A 238 6.67 8.39 4.75
C VAL A 238 5.67 8.31 3.60
N HIS A 239 4.75 7.33 3.67
CA HIS A 239 3.65 7.18 2.72
C HIS A 239 2.35 7.61 3.38
N VAL A 240 1.57 8.45 2.71
CA VAL A 240 0.36 9.03 3.30
C VAL A 240 -0.90 8.54 2.60
N TRP A 241 -1.89 8.07 3.36
CA TRP A 241 -3.17 7.55 2.89
C TRP A 241 -4.36 8.16 3.62
N THR A 242 -5.58 8.12 3.09
CA THR A 242 -5.91 8.09 1.67
C THR A 242 -6.08 9.52 1.22
N VAL A 243 -5.30 9.97 0.25
CA VAL A 243 -5.25 11.38 -0.17
C VAL A 243 -5.94 11.54 -1.51
N ASN A 244 -7.12 12.20 -1.53
CA ASN A 244 -7.98 12.29 -2.72
C ASN A 244 -8.19 13.73 -3.22
N SER A 245 -7.58 14.73 -2.59
CA SER A 245 -7.66 16.14 -2.97
C SER A 245 -6.32 16.61 -3.54
N SER A 246 -6.34 17.24 -4.72
CA SER A 246 -5.13 17.79 -5.35
C SER A 246 -4.42 18.79 -4.45
N ALA A 247 -5.15 19.64 -3.73
CA ALA A 247 -4.56 20.59 -2.79
C ALA A 247 -3.81 19.90 -1.65
N GLU A 248 -4.35 18.80 -1.11
CA GLU A 248 -3.68 18.04 -0.06
C GLU A 248 -2.51 17.20 -0.61
N MET A 249 -2.63 16.68 -1.84
CA MET A 249 -1.51 16.02 -2.55
C MET A 249 -0.34 16.98 -2.71
N THR A 250 -0.60 18.20 -3.24
CA THR A 250 0.42 19.26 -3.42
C THR A 250 1.08 19.58 -2.08
N ARG A 251 0.30 19.85 -1.04
CA ARG A 251 0.82 20.22 0.28
C ARG A 251 1.73 19.13 0.87
N LEU A 252 1.37 17.86 0.71
CA LEU A 252 2.15 16.73 1.22
C LEU A 252 3.44 16.52 0.43
N LEU A 253 3.39 16.62 -0.91
CA LEU A 253 4.59 16.54 -1.76
C LEU A 253 5.55 17.68 -1.47
N GLU A 254 5.06 18.90 -1.27
CA GLU A 254 5.88 20.06 -0.87
C GLU A 254 6.50 19.89 0.52
N MET A 255 5.83 19.16 1.42
CA MET A 255 6.36 18.79 2.74
C MET A 255 7.48 17.74 2.64
N GLY A 256 7.62 17.07 1.49
CA GLY A 256 8.62 16.04 1.24
C GLY A 256 8.22 14.64 1.68
N VAL A 257 6.92 14.29 1.66
CA VAL A 257 6.52 12.90 1.86
C VAL A 257 6.98 12.03 0.68
N ASP A 258 7.29 10.78 0.97
CA ASP A 258 7.91 9.87 0.00
C ASP A 258 6.90 9.14 -0.88
N GLY A 259 5.62 9.09 -0.49
CA GLY A 259 4.58 8.45 -1.28
C GLY A 259 3.18 8.90 -0.91
N LEU A 260 2.30 8.89 -1.91
CA LEU A 260 0.87 9.15 -1.75
C LEU A 260 0.05 7.95 -2.20
N ILE A 261 -0.82 7.49 -1.31
CA ILE A 261 -1.80 6.41 -1.57
C ILE A 261 -3.15 7.08 -1.80
N THR A 262 -3.75 6.87 -2.99
CA THR A 262 -4.93 7.62 -3.44
C THR A 262 -5.99 6.75 -4.11
N ASP A 263 -7.26 7.12 -3.93
CA ASP A 263 -8.39 6.63 -4.73
C ASP A 263 -8.57 7.43 -6.05
N ARG A 264 -7.81 8.54 -6.21
CA ARG A 264 -7.85 9.42 -7.38
C ARG A 264 -6.52 9.39 -8.12
N PRO A 265 -6.16 8.22 -8.72
CA PRO A 265 -4.92 8.09 -9.48
C PRO A 265 -4.86 9.07 -10.66
N ASP A 266 -6.00 9.43 -11.27
CA ASP A 266 -6.13 10.46 -12.28
C ASP A 266 -5.55 11.80 -11.80
N LEU A 267 -6.00 12.31 -10.65
CA LEU A 267 -5.53 13.59 -10.11
C LEU A 267 -4.06 13.56 -9.69
N LEU A 268 -3.62 12.45 -9.10
CA LEU A 268 -2.23 12.33 -8.66
C LEU A 268 -1.29 12.26 -9.85
N LYS A 269 -1.64 11.54 -10.91
CA LYS A 269 -0.87 11.49 -12.17
C LYS A 269 -0.70 12.88 -12.76
N ASP A 270 -1.81 13.62 -12.95
CA ASP A 270 -1.77 14.96 -13.55
C ASP A 270 -0.87 15.88 -12.74
N LEU A 271 -1.00 15.89 -11.41
CA LEU A 271 -0.16 16.69 -10.52
C LEU A 271 1.33 16.31 -10.63
N MET A 272 1.66 15.03 -10.67
CA MET A 272 3.06 14.59 -10.77
C MET A 272 3.66 14.89 -12.14
N ILE A 273 2.87 14.86 -13.22
CA ILE A 273 3.29 15.33 -14.56
C ILE A 273 3.60 16.83 -14.54
N GLU A 274 2.70 17.65 -13.96
CA GLU A 274 2.91 19.11 -13.83
C GLU A 274 4.18 19.45 -13.04
N ARG A 275 4.54 18.61 -12.06
CA ARG A 275 5.75 18.76 -11.23
C ARG A 275 7.01 18.17 -11.88
N GLY A 276 6.88 17.45 -12.98
CA GLY A 276 8.00 16.73 -13.62
C GLY A 276 8.52 15.54 -12.80
N GLU A 277 7.68 15.00 -11.92
CA GLU A 277 7.98 13.88 -10.99
C GLU A 277 7.35 12.54 -11.43
N TRP A 278 6.55 12.54 -12.51
CA TRP A 278 5.94 11.31 -13.02
C TRP A 278 7.00 10.45 -13.74
N VAL A 279 7.19 9.24 -13.21
CA VAL A 279 8.06 8.21 -13.81
C VAL A 279 7.17 7.06 -14.30
N THR A 280 7.25 6.71 -15.57
CA THR A 280 6.56 5.58 -16.21
C THR A 280 7.44 4.34 -16.23
#